data_88788296f8dfe1049dd5a02253e8503c
#
_entry.id   88788296f8dfe1049dd5a02253e8503c
#
_cell.length_a   1.000
_cell.length_b   1.000
_cell.length_c   1.000
_cell.angle_alpha   90.00
_cell.angle_beta   90.00
_cell.angle_gamma   90.00
#
_symmetry.space_group_name_H-M   'P 1'
#
loop_
_entity.id
_entity.type
_entity.pdbx_description
1 polymer ?
#
loop_
_entity_poly.entity_id
_entity_poly.type
_entity_poly.pdbx_seq_one_letter_code
_entity_poly.pdbx_strand_id
1 'polypeptide(L)'
;MGLVRLGLCFDGFYSINEMMELARLADIAGMESIWMSDHLCFRDSLASATAFLTTTKRIRVVPAPLSPYSRHPIISAMAIATMEELAPGRVAATAGTGNAAALEEVGLKTTRPLKTMREYLQILRSFLAGDSVRFQGEIFNIHGAKLGFKPSAPIPVYMTAVKPRMLRLAGEIGDGVLLSAGCAPRYIGQCIGEIKKGAERAGRSIQERDVACFVAASVSDNRREAIEASKGLLAYIFRNKHHAENIRMGGGRVDQERLAVAVGNRDWDQAKKLISDEVVFGHSISGKPSECRQRLQEFIQEGLDLPILLPLGTQEARKRVIALARDLLN
;
A
#
# COMPACT_ATOMS: atom_id res chain seq x y z
N MET A 1 -19.79 15.02 -8.77
CA MET A 1 -19.01 14.02 -8.04
C MET A 1 -18.02 13.44 -9.03
N GLY A 2 -16.70 13.49 -8.71
CA GLY A 2 -15.71 12.82 -9.55
C GLY A 2 -15.95 11.31 -9.55
N LEU A 3 -15.51 10.61 -10.60
CA LEU A 3 -15.55 9.14 -10.66
C LEU A 3 -14.82 8.56 -9.44
N VAL A 4 -15.49 7.68 -8.68
CA VAL A 4 -14.89 6.96 -7.57
C VAL A 4 -13.82 6.02 -8.15
N ARG A 5 -12.60 6.07 -7.59
CA ARG A 5 -11.48 5.19 -7.97
C ARG A 5 -11.23 4.22 -6.82
N LEU A 6 -11.11 2.94 -7.11
CA LEU A 6 -10.90 1.91 -6.09
C LEU A 6 -9.81 0.94 -6.54
N GLY A 7 -8.92 0.60 -5.62
CA GLY A 7 -7.94 -0.47 -5.78
C GLY A 7 -8.24 -1.67 -4.88
N LEU A 8 -7.61 -2.80 -5.14
CA LEU A 8 -7.61 -4.00 -4.31
C LEU A 8 -6.19 -4.31 -3.84
N CYS A 9 -6.01 -4.70 -2.58
CA CYS A 9 -4.71 -5.10 -2.04
C CYS A 9 -4.70 -6.57 -1.63
N PHE A 10 -3.56 -7.22 -1.86
CA PHE A 10 -3.23 -8.51 -1.28
C PHE A 10 -1.96 -8.40 -0.43
N ASP A 11 -1.99 -9.01 0.75
CA ASP A 11 -0.89 -9.00 1.73
C ASP A 11 0.06 -10.22 1.63
N GLY A 12 -0.24 -11.13 0.72
CA GLY A 12 0.56 -12.36 0.50
C GLY A 12 0.21 -13.52 1.44
N PHE A 13 -0.76 -13.37 2.33
CA PHE A 13 -1.18 -14.45 3.25
C PHE A 13 -2.04 -15.52 2.58
N TYR A 14 -2.80 -15.15 1.54
CA TYR A 14 -3.64 -16.09 0.80
C TYR A 14 -2.85 -16.85 -0.27
N SER A 15 -3.38 -17.99 -0.72
CA SER A 15 -2.76 -18.74 -1.80
C SER A 15 -2.75 -17.93 -3.10
N ILE A 16 -1.76 -18.18 -3.96
CA ILE A 16 -1.67 -17.48 -5.24
C ILE A 16 -2.92 -17.72 -6.10
N ASN A 17 -3.46 -18.92 -6.09
CA ASN A 17 -4.67 -19.27 -6.86
C ASN A 17 -5.89 -18.46 -6.38
N GLU A 18 -6.05 -18.31 -5.08
CA GLU A 18 -7.13 -17.49 -4.52
C GLU A 18 -6.96 -16.02 -4.87
N MET A 19 -5.74 -15.48 -4.74
CA MET A 19 -5.46 -14.09 -5.11
C MET A 19 -5.70 -13.86 -6.62
N MET A 20 -5.35 -14.81 -7.49
CA MET A 20 -5.63 -14.73 -8.92
C MET A 20 -7.13 -14.76 -9.24
N GLU A 21 -7.94 -15.56 -8.51
CA GLU A 21 -9.40 -15.55 -8.62
C GLU A 21 -9.97 -14.17 -8.25
N LEU A 22 -9.58 -13.64 -7.10
CA LEU A 22 -10.02 -12.31 -6.65
C LEU A 22 -9.53 -11.20 -7.59
N ALA A 23 -8.33 -11.32 -8.17
CA ALA A 23 -7.81 -10.39 -9.16
C ALA A 23 -8.69 -10.33 -10.43
N ARG A 24 -9.13 -11.49 -10.94
CA ARG A 24 -10.08 -11.53 -12.06
C ARG A 24 -11.42 -10.87 -11.72
N LEU A 25 -11.93 -11.13 -10.52
CA LEU A 25 -13.19 -10.50 -10.06
C LEU A 25 -13.05 -8.99 -9.96
N ALA A 26 -11.91 -8.48 -9.48
CA ALA A 26 -11.61 -7.05 -9.41
C ALA A 26 -11.52 -6.40 -10.81
N ASP A 27 -10.87 -7.08 -11.76
CA ASP A 27 -10.79 -6.62 -13.16
C ASP A 27 -12.18 -6.54 -13.82
N ILE A 28 -13.03 -7.55 -13.60
CA ILE A 28 -14.41 -7.60 -14.07
C ILE A 28 -15.26 -6.51 -13.40
N ALA A 29 -15.06 -6.27 -12.13
CA ALA A 29 -15.75 -5.23 -11.35
C ALA A 29 -15.37 -3.81 -11.76
N GLY A 30 -14.37 -3.62 -12.62
CA GLY A 30 -13.91 -2.30 -13.06
C GLY A 30 -13.03 -1.56 -12.03
N MET A 31 -12.46 -2.27 -11.06
CA MET A 31 -11.50 -1.67 -10.13
C MET A 31 -10.26 -1.18 -10.90
N GLU A 32 -9.66 -0.08 -10.44
CA GLU A 32 -8.57 0.57 -11.15
C GLU A 32 -7.26 -0.19 -11.06
N SER A 33 -6.96 -0.75 -9.88
CA SER A 33 -5.64 -1.32 -9.62
C SER A 33 -5.64 -2.46 -8.60
N ILE A 34 -4.66 -3.37 -8.75
CA ILE A 34 -4.31 -4.42 -7.79
C ILE A 34 -2.93 -4.10 -7.21
N TRP A 35 -2.83 -4.09 -5.89
CA TRP A 35 -1.62 -3.84 -5.15
C TRP A 35 -1.19 -5.11 -4.42
N MET A 36 0.04 -5.53 -4.62
CA MET A 36 0.59 -6.71 -3.96
C MET A 36 1.67 -6.30 -2.96
N SER A 37 1.39 -6.48 -1.67
CA SER A 37 2.34 -6.14 -0.61
C SER A 37 3.60 -7.01 -0.67
N ASP A 38 4.78 -6.37 -0.52
CA ASP A 38 6.09 -7.04 -0.47
C ASP A 38 6.48 -7.35 0.99
N HIS A 39 5.76 -8.28 1.61
CA HIS A 39 6.05 -8.75 2.95
C HIS A 39 7.10 -9.87 2.92
N LEU A 40 8.21 -9.67 3.65
CA LEU A 40 9.25 -10.70 3.78
C LEU A 40 8.68 -12.00 4.35
N CYS A 41 9.19 -13.12 3.86
CA CYS A 41 8.77 -14.48 4.24
C CYS A 41 7.35 -14.88 3.79
N PHE A 42 6.67 -14.04 2.99
CA PHE A 42 5.40 -14.36 2.35
C PHE A 42 5.58 -14.47 0.83
N ARG A 43 4.48 -14.45 0.09
CA ARG A 43 4.53 -14.57 -1.37
C ARG A 43 5.17 -13.35 -1.98
N ASP A 44 6.17 -13.57 -2.82
CA ASP A 44 6.92 -12.51 -3.49
C ASP A 44 5.99 -11.61 -4.30
N SER A 45 6.15 -10.30 -4.13
CA SER A 45 5.26 -9.31 -4.73
C SER A 45 5.38 -9.24 -6.25
N LEU A 46 6.58 -9.39 -6.79
CA LEU A 46 6.84 -9.31 -8.24
C LEU A 46 6.36 -10.57 -8.96
N ALA A 47 6.62 -11.75 -8.39
CA ALA A 47 6.12 -13.02 -8.92
C ALA A 47 4.58 -13.05 -8.92
N SER A 48 3.96 -12.64 -7.81
CA SER A 48 2.50 -12.56 -7.69
C SER A 48 1.90 -11.51 -8.63
N ALA A 49 2.50 -10.34 -8.73
CA ALA A 49 2.06 -9.27 -9.63
C ALA A 49 2.13 -9.71 -11.11
N THR A 50 3.19 -10.44 -11.49
CA THR A 50 3.28 -11.02 -12.84
C THR A 50 2.14 -12.01 -13.10
N ALA A 51 1.80 -12.88 -12.13
CA ALA A 51 0.66 -13.78 -12.24
C ALA A 51 -0.68 -13.02 -12.39
N PHE A 52 -0.85 -11.90 -11.70
CA PHE A 52 -2.06 -11.07 -11.86
C PHE A 52 -2.14 -10.42 -13.24
N LEU A 53 -1.02 -9.92 -13.80
CA LEU A 53 -0.98 -9.36 -15.16
C LEU A 53 -1.40 -10.37 -16.22
N THR A 54 -0.99 -11.62 -16.10
CA THR A 54 -1.38 -12.68 -17.05
C THR A 54 -2.83 -13.13 -16.90
N THR A 55 -3.42 -12.89 -15.74
CA THR A 55 -4.77 -13.36 -15.39
C THR A 55 -5.85 -12.32 -15.65
N THR A 56 -5.47 -11.03 -15.72
CA THR A 56 -6.34 -9.87 -15.89
C THR A 56 -6.08 -9.17 -17.21
N LYS A 57 -7.00 -8.29 -17.66
CA LYS A 57 -6.93 -7.66 -18.98
C LYS A 57 -6.81 -6.12 -18.96
N ARG A 58 -7.37 -5.45 -17.96
CA ARG A 58 -7.48 -3.98 -17.91
C ARG A 58 -6.87 -3.36 -16.67
N ILE A 59 -7.02 -4.02 -15.52
CA ILE A 59 -6.63 -3.52 -14.23
C ILE A 59 -5.11 -3.32 -14.16
N ARG A 60 -4.68 -2.20 -13.57
CA ARG A 60 -3.27 -1.92 -13.30
C ARG A 60 -2.77 -2.81 -12.16
N VAL A 61 -1.53 -3.24 -12.21
CA VAL A 61 -0.90 -4.07 -11.17
C VAL A 61 0.32 -3.36 -10.59
N VAL A 62 0.40 -3.31 -9.27
CA VAL A 62 1.39 -2.54 -8.51
C VAL A 62 2.02 -3.41 -7.42
N PRO A 63 3.27 -3.87 -7.57
CA PRO A 63 4.03 -4.43 -6.44
C PRO A 63 4.35 -3.30 -5.44
N ALA A 64 4.09 -3.52 -4.13
CA ALA A 64 4.06 -2.42 -3.16
C ALA A 64 4.35 -2.82 -1.70
N PRO A 65 5.32 -2.15 -1.05
CA PRO A 65 6.43 -1.40 -1.64
C PRO A 65 7.69 -2.25 -1.79
N LEU A 66 8.45 -2.02 -2.85
CA LEU A 66 9.79 -2.59 -3.02
C LEU A 66 10.76 -1.85 -2.08
N SER A 67 11.47 -2.60 -1.24
CA SER A 67 12.40 -2.02 -0.27
C SER A 67 13.82 -1.88 -0.84
N PRO A 68 14.44 -0.69 -0.73
CA PRO A 68 15.84 -0.49 -1.11
C PRO A 68 16.83 -1.31 -0.29
N TYR A 69 16.41 -1.83 0.86
CA TYR A 69 17.26 -2.64 1.75
C TYR A 69 17.28 -4.12 1.36
N SER A 70 16.25 -4.61 0.68
CA SER A 70 16.18 -5.99 0.18
C SER A 70 16.41 -6.11 -1.33
N ARG A 71 16.24 -5.01 -2.10
CA ARG A 71 16.37 -5.03 -3.57
C ARG A 71 17.13 -3.81 -4.06
N HIS A 72 18.21 -4.04 -4.78
CA HIS A 72 18.94 -2.96 -5.48
C HIS A 72 18.05 -2.29 -6.56
N PRO A 73 18.13 -0.97 -6.81
CA PRO A 73 17.25 -0.28 -7.75
C PRO A 73 17.29 -0.84 -9.17
N ILE A 74 18.42 -1.34 -9.66
CA ILE A 74 18.48 -1.99 -10.99
C ILE A 74 17.71 -3.31 -11.03
N ILE A 75 17.76 -4.11 -9.96
CA ILE A 75 17.02 -5.37 -9.90
C ILE A 75 15.51 -5.12 -9.90
N SER A 76 15.08 -4.07 -9.19
CA SER A 76 13.67 -3.63 -9.23
C SER A 76 13.30 -3.09 -10.61
N ALA A 77 14.15 -2.28 -11.24
CA ALA A 77 13.91 -1.78 -12.59
C ALA A 77 13.79 -2.90 -13.62
N MET A 78 14.67 -3.91 -13.58
CA MET A 78 14.59 -5.08 -14.46
C MET A 78 13.23 -5.77 -14.36
N ALA A 79 12.79 -6.08 -13.15
CA ALA A 79 11.51 -6.77 -12.93
C ALA A 79 10.31 -5.93 -13.38
N ILE A 80 10.26 -4.66 -13.00
CA ILE A 80 9.18 -3.74 -13.36
C ILE A 80 9.12 -3.50 -14.88
N ALA A 81 10.27 -3.31 -15.53
CA ALA A 81 10.34 -3.14 -16.98
C ALA A 81 9.88 -4.40 -17.74
N THR A 82 10.21 -5.60 -17.22
CA THR A 82 9.73 -6.87 -17.79
C THR A 82 8.21 -7.02 -17.62
N MET A 83 7.66 -6.63 -16.48
CA MET A 83 6.22 -6.62 -16.26
C MET A 83 5.51 -5.65 -17.21
N GLU A 84 6.11 -4.48 -17.47
CA GLU A 84 5.56 -3.49 -18.42
C GLU A 84 5.60 -4.02 -19.87
N GLU A 85 6.65 -4.72 -20.28
CA GLU A 85 6.73 -5.38 -21.59
C GLU A 85 5.63 -6.46 -21.74
N LEU A 86 5.34 -7.21 -20.66
CA LEU A 86 4.27 -8.21 -20.64
C LEU A 86 2.86 -7.57 -20.75
N ALA A 87 2.65 -6.40 -20.15
CA ALA A 87 1.35 -5.75 -20.05
C ALA A 87 1.47 -4.22 -20.15
N PRO A 88 1.68 -3.68 -21.37
CA PRO A 88 1.94 -2.27 -21.61
C PRO A 88 0.88 -1.32 -21.01
N GLY A 89 1.33 -0.30 -20.26
CA GLY A 89 0.47 0.71 -19.63
C GLY A 89 -0.29 0.25 -18.38
N ARG A 90 -0.07 -1.00 -17.95
CA ARG A 90 -0.78 -1.61 -16.81
C ARG A 90 0.09 -1.80 -15.57
N VAL A 91 1.29 -1.27 -15.55
CA VAL A 91 2.22 -1.40 -14.43
C VAL A 91 2.49 -0.06 -13.78
N ALA A 92 2.56 -0.05 -12.47
CA ALA A 92 3.18 1.01 -11.67
C ALA A 92 4.11 0.36 -10.65
N ALA A 93 5.06 1.13 -10.15
CA ALA A 93 5.96 0.69 -9.10
C ALA A 93 5.66 1.43 -7.79
N THR A 94 6.00 0.80 -6.67
CA THR A 94 5.97 1.48 -5.37
C THR A 94 7.26 1.17 -4.63
N ALA A 95 7.92 2.21 -4.12
CA ALA A 95 9.10 2.06 -3.29
C ALA A 95 8.83 2.52 -1.85
N GLY A 96 9.42 1.83 -0.88
CA GLY A 96 9.30 2.18 0.53
C GLY A 96 10.36 1.52 1.38
N THR A 97 10.57 2.01 2.59
CA THR A 97 11.62 1.48 3.48
C THR A 97 11.37 0.04 3.95
N GLY A 98 10.17 -0.49 3.77
CA GLY A 98 9.77 -1.76 4.35
C GLY A 98 9.53 -1.69 5.85
N ASN A 99 9.21 -2.82 6.46
CA ASN A 99 9.06 -2.97 7.90
C ASN A 99 10.44 -3.23 8.52
N ALA A 100 10.93 -2.29 9.32
CA ALA A 100 12.27 -2.36 9.91
C ALA A 100 12.49 -3.61 10.78
N ALA A 101 11.48 -4.03 11.56
CA ALA A 101 11.56 -5.24 12.38
C ALA A 101 11.68 -6.51 11.53
N ALA A 102 10.86 -6.63 10.48
CA ALA A 102 10.93 -7.77 9.57
C ALA A 102 12.24 -7.81 8.77
N LEU A 103 12.80 -6.66 8.41
CA LEU A 103 14.12 -6.59 7.78
C LEU A 103 15.22 -7.06 8.75
N GLU A 104 15.16 -6.66 10.02
CA GLU A 104 16.12 -7.06 11.04
C GLU A 104 16.06 -8.56 11.32
N GLU A 105 14.88 -9.18 11.32
CA GLU A 105 14.69 -10.63 11.47
C GLU A 105 15.44 -11.44 10.39
N VAL A 106 15.64 -10.89 9.20
CA VAL A 106 16.41 -11.51 8.12
C VAL A 106 17.84 -10.94 7.97
N GLY A 107 18.32 -10.20 8.98
CA GLY A 107 19.68 -9.66 9.02
C GLY A 107 19.91 -8.37 8.22
N LEU A 108 18.85 -7.73 7.70
CA LEU A 108 18.92 -6.49 6.94
C LEU A 108 18.70 -5.30 7.88
N LYS A 109 19.53 -4.25 7.73
CA LYS A 109 19.44 -3.04 8.57
C LYS A 109 18.92 -1.86 7.77
N THR A 110 17.97 -1.12 8.34
CA THR A 110 17.50 0.14 7.76
C THR A 110 18.42 1.29 8.20
N THR A 111 19.12 1.88 7.25
CA THR A 111 20.04 2.99 7.51
C THR A 111 19.65 4.22 6.66
N ARG A 112 19.78 5.43 7.23
CA ARG A 112 19.59 6.71 6.52
C ARG A 112 18.31 6.74 5.62
N PRO A 113 17.11 6.40 6.12
CA PRO A 113 15.95 6.06 5.30
C PRO A 113 15.53 7.16 4.31
N LEU A 114 15.60 8.44 4.67
CA LEU A 114 15.28 9.54 3.76
C LEU A 114 16.24 9.61 2.57
N LYS A 115 17.54 9.47 2.84
CA LYS A 115 18.57 9.51 1.81
C LYS A 115 18.49 8.29 0.90
N THR A 116 18.37 7.12 1.51
CA THR A 116 18.21 5.86 0.79
C THR A 116 17.01 5.89 -0.16
N MET A 117 15.87 6.39 0.29
CA MET A 117 14.69 6.51 -0.55
C MET A 117 14.89 7.51 -1.70
N ARG A 118 15.52 8.67 -1.44
CA ARG A 118 15.79 9.67 -2.47
C ARG A 118 16.68 9.11 -3.58
N GLU A 119 17.81 8.52 -3.21
CA GLU A 119 18.74 7.95 -4.18
C GLU A 119 18.12 6.77 -4.94
N TYR A 120 17.41 5.88 -4.22
CA TYR A 120 16.73 4.74 -4.81
C TYR A 120 15.69 5.14 -5.88
N LEU A 121 14.80 6.09 -5.56
CA LEU A 121 13.78 6.54 -6.52
C LEU A 121 14.41 7.23 -7.73
N GLN A 122 15.43 8.04 -7.52
CA GLN A 122 16.13 8.71 -8.62
C GLN A 122 16.74 7.70 -9.58
N ILE A 123 17.46 6.72 -9.06
CA ILE A 123 18.11 5.66 -9.87
C ILE A 123 17.06 4.80 -10.56
N LEU A 124 16.03 4.35 -9.81
CA LEU A 124 14.95 3.52 -10.36
C LEU A 124 14.27 4.20 -11.56
N ARG A 125 13.94 5.48 -11.44
CA ARG A 125 13.33 6.24 -12.53
C ARG A 125 14.21 6.38 -13.75
N SER A 126 15.51 6.66 -13.56
CA SER A 126 16.46 6.77 -14.67
C SER A 126 16.54 5.43 -15.44
N PHE A 127 16.58 4.30 -14.75
CA PHE A 127 16.53 2.99 -15.41
C PHE A 127 15.22 2.75 -16.15
N LEU A 128 14.08 3.06 -15.54
CA LEU A 128 12.76 2.90 -16.16
C LEU A 128 12.54 3.86 -17.34
N ALA A 129 13.20 5.00 -17.38
CA ALA A 129 13.24 5.89 -18.54
C ALA A 129 14.09 5.36 -19.70
N GLY A 130 14.89 4.29 -19.46
CA GLY A 130 15.80 3.70 -20.45
C GLY A 130 17.14 4.41 -20.56
N ASP A 131 17.51 5.21 -19.54
CA ASP A 131 18.75 5.95 -19.52
C ASP A 131 19.96 5.05 -19.21
N SER A 132 21.15 5.50 -19.65
CA SER A 132 22.41 4.99 -19.11
C SER A 132 22.68 5.72 -17.78
N VAL A 133 22.62 4.98 -16.68
CA VAL A 133 22.70 5.53 -15.34
C VAL A 133 24.15 5.59 -14.86
N ARG A 134 24.62 6.79 -14.62
CA ARG A 134 25.86 7.06 -13.88
C ARG A 134 25.47 7.86 -12.65
N PHE A 135 25.64 7.29 -11.46
CA PHE A 135 25.22 7.91 -10.22
C PHE A 135 26.26 7.64 -9.13
N GLN A 136 26.67 8.70 -8.45
CA GLN A 136 27.59 8.63 -7.31
C GLN A 136 26.88 9.25 -6.10
N GLY A 137 26.33 8.40 -5.25
CA GLY A 137 25.63 8.77 -4.02
C GLY A 137 26.38 8.34 -2.77
N GLU A 138 25.76 8.54 -1.63
CA GLU A 138 26.26 8.04 -0.35
C GLU A 138 25.80 6.60 -0.06
N ILE A 139 24.73 6.17 -0.71
CA ILE A 139 24.13 4.83 -0.52
C ILE A 139 24.38 3.96 -1.74
N PHE A 140 24.16 4.49 -2.93
CA PHE A 140 24.31 3.76 -4.19
C PHE A 140 25.36 4.39 -5.09
N ASN A 141 26.14 3.53 -5.76
CA ASN A 141 27.12 3.95 -6.78
C ASN A 141 26.91 3.13 -8.05
N ILE A 142 26.61 3.80 -9.17
CA ILE A 142 26.35 3.18 -10.48
C ILE A 142 27.31 3.74 -11.51
N HIS A 143 28.01 2.89 -12.23
CA HIS A 143 29.12 3.26 -13.11
C HIS A 143 28.80 3.18 -14.61
N GLY A 144 27.58 3.56 -15.00
CA GLY A 144 27.17 3.58 -16.42
C GLY A 144 26.37 2.33 -16.83
N ALA A 145 25.58 1.75 -15.91
CA ALA A 145 24.66 0.65 -16.20
C ALA A 145 23.45 1.13 -16.99
N LYS A 146 22.91 0.28 -17.86
CA LYS A 146 21.69 0.51 -18.63
C LYS A 146 20.89 -0.78 -18.74
N LEU A 147 19.56 -0.70 -18.78
CA LEU A 147 18.74 -1.86 -19.16
C LEU A 147 18.98 -2.23 -20.63
N GLY A 148 19.02 -3.52 -20.94
CA GLY A 148 19.17 -4.01 -22.32
C GLY A 148 17.93 -3.79 -23.20
N PHE A 149 16.83 -3.32 -22.61
CA PHE A 149 15.56 -3.01 -23.26
C PHE A 149 14.91 -1.81 -22.57
N LYS A 150 13.90 -1.22 -23.19
CA LYS A 150 13.21 -0.03 -22.67
C LYS A 150 11.72 -0.35 -22.46
N PRO A 151 11.11 0.06 -21.33
CA PRO A 151 9.66 0.02 -21.16
C PRO A 151 8.94 0.72 -22.32
N SER A 152 7.80 0.16 -22.74
CA SER A 152 6.99 0.69 -23.85
C SER A 152 6.22 1.95 -23.48
N ALA A 153 5.92 2.14 -22.18
CA ALA A 153 5.23 3.32 -21.66
C ALA A 153 5.89 3.81 -20.36
N PRO A 154 5.66 5.09 -19.98
CA PRO A 154 6.09 5.62 -18.69
C PRO A 154 5.47 4.85 -17.54
N ILE A 155 6.28 4.48 -16.56
CA ILE A 155 5.85 3.72 -15.39
C ILE A 155 5.80 4.66 -14.17
N PRO A 156 4.60 4.94 -13.61
CA PRO A 156 4.49 5.75 -12.39
C PRO A 156 5.18 5.07 -11.21
N VAL A 157 5.91 5.86 -10.41
CA VAL A 157 6.62 5.37 -9.21
C VAL A 157 6.06 6.05 -7.98
N TYR A 158 5.27 5.30 -7.22
CA TYR A 158 4.75 5.73 -5.93
C TYR A 158 5.80 5.59 -4.83
N MET A 159 5.64 6.37 -3.78
CA MET A 159 6.46 6.26 -2.58
C MET A 159 5.59 6.01 -1.35
N THR A 160 5.89 4.95 -0.59
CA THR A 160 5.22 4.69 0.68
C THR A 160 5.78 5.60 1.78
N ALA A 161 4.90 6.25 2.51
CA ALA A 161 5.28 7.15 3.59
C ALA A 161 4.31 7.10 4.78
N VAL A 162 4.84 7.27 5.99
CA VAL A 162 4.07 7.27 7.24
C VAL A 162 4.41 8.49 8.11
N LYS A 163 5.71 8.81 8.26
CA LYS A 163 6.17 9.90 9.14
C LYS A 163 6.28 11.22 8.38
N PRO A 164 6.10 12.38 9.05
CA PRO A 164 6.05 13.69 8.38
C PRO A 164 7.22 13.97 7.43
N ARG A 165 8.46 13.67 7.82
CA ARG A 165 9.62 13.89 6.94
C ARG A 165 9.59 13.01 5.69
N MET A 166 9.09 11.77 5.82
CA MET A 166 8.97 10.84 4.69
C MET A 166 7.79 11.23 3.80
N LEU A 167 6.66 11.70 4.38
CA LEU A 167 5.51 12.23 3.65
C LEU A 167 5.90 13.44 2.80
N ARG A 168 6.68 14.37 3.36
CA ARG A 168 7.21 15.52 2.60
C ARG A 168 8.13 15.06 1.47
N LEU A 169 9.03 14.11 1.73
CA LEU A 169 9.88 13.55 0.68
C LEU A 169 9.04 12.87 -0.42
N ALA A 170 8.00 12.12 -0.05
CA ALA A 170 7.11 11.48 -1.02
C ALA A 170 6.37 12.53 -1.89
N GLY A 171 5.89 13.61 -1.31
CA GLY A 171 5.30 14.74 -2.04
C GLY A 171 6.31 15.43 -2.97
N GLU A 172 7.56 15.53 -2.56
CA GLU A 172 8.63 16.15 -3.34
C GLU A 172 9.01 15.31 -4.58
N ILE A 173 9.19 14.00 -4.42
CA ILE A 173 9.79 13.15 -5.47
C ILE A 173 8.89 12.02 -5.97
N GLY A 174 7.77 11.66 -5.33
CA GLY A 174 6.85 10.60 -5.78
C GLY A 174 5.99 11.01 -6.97
N ASP A 175 5.51 10.10 -7.81
CA ASP A 175 4.43 10.33 -8.77
C ASP A 175 3.06 10.13 -8.08
N GLY A 176 3.04 9.34 -7.03
CA GLY A 176 1.96 9.20 -6.07
C GLY A 176 2.52 8.84 -4.70
N VAL A 177 1.66 8.88 -3.69
CA VAL A 177 2.02 8.52 -2.32
C VAL A 177 1.10 7.41 -1.82
N LEU A 178 1.69 6.34 -1.29
CA LEU A 178 0.97 5.25 -0.67
C LEU A 178 1.04 5.39 0.85
N LEU A 179 -0.10 5.56 1.49
CA LEU A 179 -0.25 5.50 2.94
C LEU A 179 -0.48 4.06 3.40
N SER A 180 0.00 3.72 4.60
CA SER A 180 -0.13 2.37 5.13
C SER A 180 -1.57 2.06 5.58
N ALA A 181 -1.88 0.77 5.75
CA ALA A 181 -3.15 0.35 6.30
C ALA A 181 -3.38 0.86 7.74
N GLY A 182 -4.65 0.96 8.12
CA GLY A 182 -5.08 1.38 9.45
C GLY A 182 -5.05 2.90 9.68
N CYS A 183 -4.92 3.72 8.66
CA CYS A 183 -5.08 5.17 8.79
C CYS A 183 -6.55 5.53 9.02
N ALA A 184 -6.81 6.38 10.02
CA ALA A 184 -8.12 7.00 10.19
C ALA A 184 -8.32 8.11 9.13
N PRO A 185 -9.56 8.39 8.66
CA PRO A 185 -9.82 9.45 7.69
C PRO A 185 -9.17 10.79 8.05
N ARG A 186 -9.39 11.30 9.24
CA ARG A 186 -8.79 12.58 9.71
C ARG A 186 -7.25 12.55 9.69
N TYR A 187 -6.64 11.38 9.99
CA TYR A 187 -5.20 11.23 9.93
C TYR A 187 -4.69 11.27 8.47
N ILE A 188 -5.46 10.75 7.51
CA ILE A 188 -5.17 10.89 6.07
C ILE A 188 -5.13 12.36 5.68
N GLY A 189 -6.11 13.17 6.09
CA GLY A 189 -6.10 14.62 5.85
C GLY A 189 -4.83 15.31 6.38
N GLN A 190 -4.37 14.92 7.59
CA GLN A 190 -3.10 15.40 8.15
C GLN A 190 -1.89 14.95 7.29
N CYS A 191 -1.86 13.70 6.84
CA CYS A 191 -0.80 13.18 5.96
C CYS A 191 -0.76 13.96 4.63
N ILE A 192 -1.92 14.24 4.03
CA ILE A 192 -2.03 15.04 2.80
C ILE A 192 -1.45 16.44 3.00
N GLY A 193 -1.67 17.08 4.16
CA GLY A 193 -1.05 18.35 4.50
C GLY A 193 0.47 18.31 4.49
N GLU A 194 1.08 17.21 4.96
CA GLU A 194 2.54 17.02 4.90
C GLU A 194 3.05 16.72 3.48
N ILE A 195 2.31 15.93 2.70
CA ILE A 195 2.61 15.64 1.29
C ILE A 195 2.59 16.94 0.48
N LYS A 196 1.57 17.78 0.68
CA LYS A 196 1.43 19.10 0.04
C LYS A 196 2.65 19.99 0.29
N LYS A 197 3.12 20.09 1.55
CA LYS A 197 4.33 20.84 1.89
C LYS A 197 5.57 20.32 1.14
N GLY A 198 5.66 19.04 0.89
CA GLY A 198 6.74 18.44 0.08
C GLY A 198 6.62 18.78 -1.39
N ALA A 199 5.45 18.68 -1.98
CA ALA A 199 5.17 19.03 -3.37
C ALA A 199 5.48 20.51 -3.65
N GLU A 200 4.99 21.42 -2.80
CA GLU A 200 5.23 22.86 -2.90
C GLU A 200 6.71 23.21 -2.88
N ARG A 201 7.53 22.55 -2.03
CA ARG A 201 8.99 22.74 -2.01
C ARG A 201 9.68 22.36 -3.32
N ALA A 202 9.09 21.42 -4.05
CA ALA A 202 9.58 20.99 -5.36
C ALA A 202 8.96 21.77 -6.53
N GLY A 203 8.15 22.81 -6.26
CA GLY A 203 7.42 23.57 -7.28
C GLY A 203 6.34 22.75 -7.98
N ARG A 204 5.78 21.71 -7.33
CA ARG A 204 4.82 20.77 -7.89
C ARG A 204 3.46 20.95 -7.21
N SER A 205 2.37 20.68 -7.94
CA SER A 205 1.03 20.68 -7.37
C SER A 205 0.70 19.34 -6.72
N ILE A 206 -0.06 19.38 -5.60
CA ILE A 206 -0.59 18.15 -4.97
C ILE A 206 -1.63 17.46 -5.88
N GLN A 207 -2.36 18.22 -6.71
CA GLN A 207 -3.34 17.68 -7.65
C GLN A 207 -2.73 16.82 -8.76
N GLU A 208 -1.43 16.91 -8.96
CA GLU A 208 -0.67 16.04 -9.88
C GLU A 208 -0.23 14.73 -9.23
N ARG A 209 -0.65 14.46 -8.01
CA ARG A 209 -0.25 13.31 -7.21
C ARG A 209 -1.44 12.51 -6.76
N ASP A 210 -1.41 11.20 -7.00
CA ASP A 210 -2.34 10.30 -6.36
C ASP A 210 -1.96 10.09 -4.90
N VAL A 211 -2.89 10.33 -3.99
CA VAL A 211 -2.77 9.87 -2.61
C VAL A 211 -3.59 8.59 -2.46
N ALA A 212 -2.89 7.48 -2.35
CA ALA A 212 -3.45 6.15 -2.16
C ALA A 212 -3.29 5.69 -0.71
N CYS A 213 -4.21 4.86 -0.22
CA CYS A 213 -4.12 4.28 1.12
C CYS A 213 -4.64 2.85 1.12
N PHE A 214 -3.92 1.94 1.77
CA PHE A 214 -4.47 0.63 2.10
C PHE A 214 -5.54 0.76 3.17
N VAL A 215 -6.75 0.35 2.88
CA VAL A 215 -7.89 0.41 3.78
C VAL A 215 -8.40 -0.98 4.10
N ALA A 216 -8.29 -1.39 5.36
CA ALA A 216 -8.86 -2.66 5.81
C ALA A 216 -10.36 -2.70 5.52
N ALA A 217 -10.84 -3.75 4.86
CA ALA A 217 -12.22 -3.88 4.45
C ALA A 217 -12.79 -5.27 4.74
N SER A 218 -13.92 -5.33 5.43
CA SER A 218 -14.67 -6.56 5.66
C SER A 218 -16.16 -6.30 5.56
N VAL A 219 -16.84 -6.99 4.64
CA VAL A 219 -18.27 -6.79 4.34
C VAL A 219 -19.03 -8.05 4.69
N SER A 220 -19.98 -7.94 5.63
CA SER A 220 -20.89 -9.03 6.01
C SER A 220 -22.23 -8.47 6.45
N ASP A 221 -23.31 -9.25 6.20
CA ASP A 221 -24.64 -8.96 6.77
C ASP A 221 -24.63 -9.10 8.31
N ASN A 222 -23.71 -9.93 8.83
CA ASN A 222 -23.41 -10.02 10.25
C ASN A 222 -22.30 -9.01 10.60
N ARG A 223 -22.71 -7.84 11.13
CA ARG A 223 -21.79 -6.77 11.54
C ARG A 223 -20.66 -7.24 12.46
N ARG A 224 -20.97 -8.14 13.41
CA ARG A 224 -19.98 -8.65 14.37
C ARG A 224 -18.87 -9.44 13.67
N GLU A 225 -19.22 -10.25 12.70
CA GLU A 225 -18.27 -11.03 11.90
C GLU A 225 -17.31 -10.10 11.14
N ALA A 226 -17.84 -9.04 10.50
CA ALA A 226 -17.03 -8.07 9.76
C ALA A 226 -16.05 -7.33 10.69
N ILE A 227 -16.46 -6.97 11.89
CA ILE A 227 -15.64 -6.30 12.90
C ILE A 227 -14.52 -7.24 13.36
N GLU A 228 -14.85 -8.46 13.75
CA GLU A 228 -13.87 -9.44 14.24
C GLU A 228 -12.80 -9.77 13.18
N ALA A 229 -13.17 -9.83 11.91
CA ALA A 229 -12.23 -10.07 10.81
C ALA A 229 -11.13 -9.00 10.71
N SER A 230 -11.41 -7.77 11.12
CA SER A 230 -10.46 -6.64 11.02
C SER A 230 -9.55 -6.48 12.24
N LYS A 231 -9.92 -7.05 13.40
CA LYS A 231 -9.17 -6.87 14.65
C LYS A 231 -7.73 -7.38 14.56
N GLY A 232 -7.51 -8.52 13.92
CA GLY A 232 -6.18 -9.12 13.79
C GLY A 232 -5.19 -8.25 13.02
N LEU A 233 -5.62 -7.69 11.88
CA LEU A 233 -4.80 -6.78 11.08
C LEU A 233 -4.51 -5.49 11.85
N LEU A 234 -5.52 -4.88 12.48
CA LEU A 234 -5.34 -3.65 13.24
C LEU A 234 -4.45 -3.87 14.46
N ALA A 235 -4.55 -5.03 15.13
CA ALA A 235 -3.65 -5.41 16.21
C ALA A 235 -2.19 -5.48 15.72
N TYR A 236 -1.97 -6.12 14.59
CA TYR A 236 -0.64 -6.18 13.97
C TYR A 236 -0.07 -4.80 13.64
N ILE A 237 -0.88 -3.88 13.11
CA ILE A 237 -0.47 -2.53 12.75
C ILE A 237 -0.22 -1.70 14.01
N PHE A 238 -1.17 -1.66 14.93
CA PHE A 238 -1.18 -0.73 16.07
C PHE A 238 -0.26 -1.10 17.23
N ARG A 239 0.39 -2.27 17.20
CA ARG A 239 1.49 -2.58 18.13
C ARG A 239 2.67 -1.59 18.03
N ASN A 240 2.75 -0.85 16.94
CA ASN A 240 3.83 0.10 16.71
C ASN A 240 3.48 1.48 17.29
N LYS A 241 4.30 1.98 18.21
CA LYS A 241 4.07 3.27 18.91
C LYS A 241 3.89 4.48 18.00
N HIS A 242 4.41 4.44 16.76
CA HIS A 242 4.24 5.55 15.82
C HIS A 242 2.81 5.74 15.31
N HIS A 243 1.89 4.80 15.59
CA HIS A 243 0.46 4.95 15.28
C HIS A 243 -0.35 5.64 16.39
N ALA A 244 0.26 6.06 17.50
CA ALA A 244 -0.45 6.65 18.64
C ALA A 244 -1.33 7.85 18.24
N GLU A 245 -0.80 8.75 17.43
CA GLU A 245 -1.55 9.91 16.91
C GLU A 245 -2.70 9.49 15.98
N ASN A 246 -2.45 8.56 15.07
CA ASN A 246 -3.45 8.01 14.18
C ASN A 246 -4.60 7.35 14.97
N ILE A 247 -4.29 6.52 15.98
CA ILE A 247 -5.29 5.88 16.84
C ILE A 247 -6.15 6.95 17.55
N ARG A 248 -5.50 7.97 18.12
CA ARG A 248 -6.20 9.09 18.79
C ARG A 248 -7.14 9.82 17.83
N MET A 249 -6.71 10.09 16.61
CA MET A 249 -7.52 10.77 15.59
C MET A 249 -8.69 9.94 15.08
N GLY A 250 -8.57 8.61 15.12
CA GLY A 250 -9.66 7.67 14.82
C GLY A 250 -10.70 7.53 15.93
N GLY A 251 -10.51 8.21 17.07
CA GLY A 251 -11.45 8.23 18.19
C GLY A 251 -11.31 7.08 19.18
N GLY A 252 -10.37 6.16 18.96
CA GLY A 252 -10.14 5.00 19.79
C GLY A 252 -8.94 5.13 20.74
N ARG A 253 -8.79 4.13 21.60
CA ARG A 253 -7.64 3.94 22.49
C ARG A 253 -7.12 2.51 22.36
N VAL A 254 -5.80 2.34 22.34
CA VAL A 254 -5.14 1.05 22.29
C VAL A 254 -3.97 1.05 23.27
N ASP A 255 -3.90 0.04 24.12
CA ASP A 255 -2.71 -0.22 24.92
C ASP A 255 -1.64 -0.85 24.02
N GLN A 256 -0.82 0.00 23.41
CA GLN A 256 0.17 -0.43 22.42
C GLN A 256 1.30 -1.27 23.05
N GLU A 257 1.57 -1.13 24.34
CA GLU A 257 2.61 -1.93 25.02
C GLU A 257 2.13 -3.37 25.22
N ARG A 258 0.95 -3.55 25.79
CA ARG A 258 0.34 -4.90 25.90
C ARG A 258 0.11 -5.53 24.54
N LEU A 259 -0.30 -4.72 23.56
CA LEU A 259 -0.52 -5.18 22.20
C LEU A 259 0.77 -5.68 21.53
N ALA A 260 1.88 -4.96 21.73
CA ALA A 260 3.19 -5.36 21.21
C ALA A 260 3.66 -6.70 21.82
N VAL A 261 3.42 -6.90 23.12
CA VAL A 261 3.73 -8.17 23.81
C VAL A 261 2.86 -9.32 23.28
N ALA A 262 1.54 -9.12 23.18
CA ALA A 262 0.63 -10.15 22.68
C ALA A 262 0.98 -10.59 21.24
N VAL A 263 1.21 -9.63 20.35
CA VAL A 263 1.61 -9.91 18.96
C VAL A 263 2.99 -10.55 18.87
N GLY A 264 3.95 -10.12 19.69
CA GLY A 264 5.30 -10.72 19.76
C GLY A 264 5.25 -12.19 20.19
N ASN A 265 4.39 -12.53 21.14
CA ASN A 265 4.14 -13.89 21.61
C ASN A 265 3.23 -14.71 20.68
N ARG A 266 2.74 -14.13 19.58
CA ARG A 266 1.74 -14.73 18.66
C ARG A 266 0.42 -15.09 19.35
N ASP A 267 0.09 -14.44 20.45
CA ASP A 267 -1.19 -14.57 21.15
C ASP A 267 -2.24 -13.67 20.46
N TRP A 268 -2.74 -14.17 19.32
CA TRP A 268 -3.68 -13.45 18.50
C TRP A 268 -5.05 -13.24 19.17
N ASP A 269 -5.45 -14.13 20.06
CA ASP A 269 -6.71 -13.99 20.79
C ASP A 269 -6.64 -12.82 21.77
N GLN A 270 -5.53 -12.71 22.52
CA GLN A 270 -5.31 -11.57 23.39
C GLN A 270 -5.12 -10.28 22.58
N ALA A 271 -4.37 -10.33 21.48
CA ALA A 271 -4.14 -9.18 20.61
C ALA A 271 -5.47 -8.60 20.08
N LYS A 272 -6.38 -9.46 19.60
CA LYS A 272 -7.72 -9.04 19.13
C LYS A 272 -8.58 -8.43 20.23
N LYS A 273 -8.51 -8.94 21.47
CA LYS A 273 -9.25 -8.39 22.62
C LYS A 273 -8.81 -6.98 22.99
N LEU A 274 -7.59 -6.59 22.67
CA LEU A 274 -7.08 -5.23 22.89
C LEU A 274 -7.53 -4.22 21.83
N ILE A 275 -8.18 -4.67 20.76
CA ILE A 275 -8.77 -3.83 19.71
C ILE A 275 -10.28 -3.74 19.92
N SER A 276 -10.74 -2.58 20.35
CA SER A 276 -12.18 -2.33 20.53
C SER A 276 -12.89 -2.16 19.19
N ASP A 277 -14.20 -2.30 19.19
CA ASP A 277 -15.01 -2.08 17.99
C ASP A 277 -14.91 -0.63 17.51
N GLU A 278 -14.78 0.34 18.41
CA GLU A 278 -14.53 1.76 18.07
C GLU A 278 -13.24 1.94 17.27
N VAL A 279 -12.17 1.23 17.67
CA VAL A 279 -10.91 1.25 16.93
C VAL A 279 -11.11 0.66 15.54
N VAL A 280 -11.86 -0.42 15.40
CA VAL A 280 -12.19 -1.00 14.09
C VAL A 280 -12.94 0.02 13.24
N PHE A 281 -13.99 0.64 13.77
CA PHE A 281 -14.75 1.68 13.05
C PHE A 281 -13.91 2.89 12.67
N GLY A 282 -13.02 3.32 13.56
CA GLY A 282 -12.14 4.46 13.31
C GLY A 282 -11.16 4.26 12.15
N HIS A 283 -10.81 3.01 11.83
CA HIS A 283 -9.63 2.72 11.01
C HIS A 283 -9.86 1.69 9.88
N SER A 284 -11.12 1.33 9.62
CA SER A 284 -11.46 0.35 8.58
C SER A 284 -12.81 0.62 7.93
N ILE A 285 -13.08 -0.10 6.87
CA ILE A 285 -14.40 -0.21 6.21
C ILE A 285 -14.93 -1.61 6.56
N SER A 286 -15.49 -1.76 7.78
CA SER A 286 -15.95 -3.05 8.31
C SER A 286 -17.36 -2.96 8.84
N GLY A 287 -18.29 -3.78 8.31
CA GLY A 287 -19.67 -3.78 8.70
C GLY A 287 -20.62 -4.29 7.63
N LYS A 288 -21.88 -3.85 7.72
CA LYS A 288 -22.89 -4.12 6.69
C LYS A 288 -22.59 -3.31 5.40
N PRO A 289 -23.07 -3.71 4.23
CA PRO A 289 -22.80 -3.01 2.97
C PRO A 289 -23.10 -1.50 3.00
N SER A 290 -24.21 -1.09 3.63
CA SER A 290 -24.57 0.34 3.76
C SER A 290 -23.59 1.12 4.63
N GLU A 291 -23.17 0.54 5.75
CA GLU A 291 -22.17 1.13 6.66
C GLU A 291 -20.81 1.26 5.97
N CYS A 292 -20.42 0.25 5.20
CA CYS A 292 -19.18 0.25 4.44
C CYS A 292 -19.16 1.34 3.35
N ARG A 293 -20.30 1.57 2.65
CA ARG A 293 -20.43 2.67 1.66
C ARG A 293 -20.25 4.03 2.31
N GLN A 294 -20.94 4.26 3.42
CA GLN A 294 -20.84 5.52 4.17
C GLN A 294 -19.40 5.74 4.64
N ARG A 295 -18.78 4.71 5.20
CA ARG A 295 -17.42 4.79 5.72
C ARG A 295 -16.39 5.10 4.63
N LEU A 296 -16.53 4.48 3.44
CA LEU A 296 -15.67 4.77 2.29
C LEU A 296 -15.76 6.26 1.87
N GLN A 297 -16.97 6.83 1.91
CA GLN A 297 -17.16 8.25 1.60
C GLN A 297 -16.39 9.16 2.55
N GLU A 298 -16.31 8.81 3.84
CA GLU A 298 -15.54 9.58 4.82
C GLU A 298 -14.04 9.60 4.49
N PHE A 299 -13.48 8.48 4.01
CA PHE A 299 -12.09 8.43 3.53
C PHE A 299 -11.86 9.34 2.33
N ILE A 300 -12.79 9.34 1.36
CA ILE A 300 -12.72 10.18 0.16
C ILE A 300 -12.88 11.67 0.50
N GLN A 301 -13.77 12.02 1.43
CA GLN A 301 -14.00 13.40 1.85
C GLN A 301 -12.77 14.04 2.52
N GLU A 302 -11.92 13.23 3.16
CA GLU A 302 -10.64 13.71 3.72
C GLU A 302 -9.53 13.86 2.68
N GLY A 303 -9.86 13.67 1.39
CA GLY A 303 -8.96 13.90 0.26
C GLY A 303 -8.20 12.66 -0.22
N LEU A 304 -8.64 11.46 0.14
CA LEU A 304 -8.04 10.22 -0.38
C LEU A 304 -8.50 10.00 -1.83
N ASP A 305 -7.55 10.02 -2.78
CA ASP A 305 -7.84 9.86 -4.22
C ASP A 305 -8.10 8.39 -4.59
N LEU A 306 -7.36 7.47 -3.98
CA LEU A 306 -7.40 6.04 -4.32
C LEU A 306 -7.45 5.18 -3.05
N PRO A 307 -8.63 4.90 -2.49
CA PRO A 307 -8.83 3.85 -1.49
C PRO A 307 -8.47 2.48 -2.10
N ILE A 308 -7.52 1.78 -1.48
CA ILE A 308 -7.10 0.44 -1.87
C ILE A 308 -7.63 -0.53 -0.83
N LEU A 309 -8.67 -1.26 -1.18
CA LEU A 309 -9.36 -2.15 -0.24
C LEU A 309 -8.50 -3.40 0.02
N LEU A 310 -8.16 -3.63 1.29
CA LEU A 310 -7.52 -4.86 1.76
C LEU A 310 -8.63 -5.80 2.29
N PRO A 311 -9.06 -6.79 1.49
CA PRO A 311 -10.22 -7.62 1.83
C PRO A 311 -9.86 -8.62 2.93
N LEU A 312 -10.65 -8.64 4.00
CA LEU A 312 -10.44 -9.46 5.20
C LEU A 312 -11.57 -10.45 5.42
N GLY A 313 -11.32 -11.46 6.26
CA GLY A 313 -12.31 -12.47 6.63
C GLY A 313 -12.22 -13.73 5.77
N THR A 314 -13.36 -14.43 5.63
CA THR A 314 -13.49 -15.63 4.81
C THR A 314 -13.35 -15.33 3.31
N GLN A 315 -13.16 -16.35 2.49
CA GLN A 315 -13.11 -16.15 1.03
C GLN A 315 -14.39 -15.49 0.51
N GLU A 316 -15.54 -15.85 1.05
CA GLU A 316 -16.81 -15.22 0.68
C GLU A 316 -16.86 -13.74 1.12
N ALA A 317 -16.41 -13.41 2.33
CA ALA A 317 -16.33 -12.02 2.78
C ALA A 317 -15.42 -11.17 1.88
N ARG A 318 -14.29 -11.73 1.41
CA ARG A 318 -13.41 -11.06 0.46
C ARG A 318 -14.06 -10.80 -0.90
N LYS A 319 -14.84 -11.75 -1.41
CA LYS A 319 -15.64 -11.57 -2.64
C LYS A 319 -16.70 -10.48 -2.47
N ARG A 320 -17.32 -10.37 -1.28
CA ARG A 320 -18.28 -9.30 -0.96
C ARG A 320 -17.66 -7.92 -0.96
N VAL A 321 -16.38 -7.77 -0.57
CA VAL A 321 -15.65 -6.50 -0.69
C VAL A 321 -15.56 -6.06 -2.17
N ILE A 322 -15.26 -6.99 -3.07
CA ILE A 322 -15.20 -6.70 -4.51
C ILE A 322 -16.60 -6.41 -5.09
N ALA A 323 -17.63 -7.13 -4.63
CA ALA A 323 -19.00 -6.83 -5.03
C ALA A 323 -19.45 -5.43 -4.59
N LEU A 324 -19.12 -5.02 -3.36
CA LEU A 324 -19.36 -3.66 -2.87
C LEU A 324 -18.64 -2.62 -3.77
N ALA A 325 -17.39 -2.86 -4.14
CA ALA A 325 -16.63 -1.99 -5.02
C ALA A 325 -17.30 -1.87 -6.40
N ARG A 326 -17.72 -2.97 -7.01
CA ARG A 326 -18.45 -2.98 -8.29
C ARG A 326 -19.71 -2.12 -8.22
N ASP A 327 -20.51 -2.25 -7.15
CA ASP A 327 -21.76 -1.49 -6.98
C ASP A 327 -21.52 0.01 -6.77
N LEU A 328 -20.31 0.42 -6.42
CA LEU A 328 -19.91 1.83 -6.25
C LEU A 328 -19.30 2.42 -7.52
N LEU A 329 -18.83 1.58 -8.44
CA LEU A 329 -18.19 1.96 -9.69
C LEU A 329 -19.20 2.04 -10.86
N ASN A 330 -20.37 1.39 -10.73
CA ASN A 330 -21.50 1.43 -11.65
C ASN A 330 -22.53 2.51 -11.26
#